data_e608a306fcb8da9092980a879ed6606d
#
_entry.id   e608a306fcb8da9092980a879ed6606d
#
_cell.length_a   1.000
_cell.length_b   1.000
_cell.length_c   1.000
_cell.angle_alpha   90.00
_cell.angle_beta   90.00
_cell.angle_gamma   90.00
#
_symmetry.space_group_name_H-M   'P 1'
#
loop_
_entity.id
_entity.type
_entity.pdbx_description
1 polymer ?
#
loop_
_entity_poly.entity_id
_entity_poly.type
_entity_poly.pdbx_seq_one_letter_code
_entity_poly.pdbx_strand_id
1 'polypeptide(L)'
;STLFPYTTLFRSSTEFVGYQVRFTRRVSRATRIKVMTDGVLLSELAHDRDLERYDTIIIDEAHERSLNIDFLLGYLKQLLARRPELRVIVTSATIDTARFAAHFGDAPIVEVSGRTHPVEIRYRPVGEDDDEVDAIAAAVGELAATTSSGDVLVFLSGEREIRDAADAVGALKLAGWETVPLYARLAAADQQRVFQPHSGRRVVLATNVAETSITVPGIRFVIDAGTARISRYSARTKVQRLPIEPVSRASANQRAGRCGRLGPGVAIRLYSEEDFNSRPEFSTRSEERRVGKECRS
;
A
#
# COMPACT_ATOMS: atom_id res chain seq x y z
N SER A 1 -0.75 5.28 11.52
CA SER A 1 -2.22 5.29 11.50
C SER A 1 -2.68 5.71 10.13
N THR A 2 -2.77 4.74 9.29
CA THR A 2 -3.26 4.85 7.94
C THR A 2 -4.77 5.00 7.99
N LEU A 3 -5.24 6.20 7.77
CA LEU A 3 -6.64 6.50 7.61
C LEU A 3 -6.90 6.79 6.15
N PHE A 4 -7.73 5.94 5.56
CA PHE A 4 -8.70 6.26 4.53
C PHE A 4 -8.41 5.98 3.09
N PRO A 5 -9.15 5.01 2.60
CA PRO A 5 -10.08 5.30 1.51
C PRO A 5 -11.52 4.82 1.75
N TYR A 6 -11.80 4.17 2.88
CA TYR A 6 -13.08 3.48 3.06
C TYR A 6 -14.30 4.40 3.17
N THR A 7 -14.13 5.64 3.64
CA THR A 7 -15.27 6.58 3.79
C THR A 7 -15.76 7.16 2.47
N THR A 8 -14.95 7.15 1.42
CA THR A 8 -15.32 7.70 0.11
C THR A 8 -16.11 6.68 -0.73
N LEU A 9 -15.79 5.39 -0.59
CA LEU A 9 -16.48 4.31 -1.30
C LEU A 9 -17.90 4.04 -0.78
N PHE A 10 -18.21 4.41 0.47
CA PHE A 10 -19.47 4.08 1.13
C PHE A 10 -20.35 5.30 1.42
N ARG A 11 -20.24 6.37 0.66
CA ARG A 11 -21.03 7.59 0.84
C ARG A 11 -22.56 7.40 0.69
N SER A 12 -23.03 6.29 0.15
CA SER A 12 -24.44 6.10 -0.20
C SER A 12 -25.29 5.30 0.81
N SER A 13 -24.68 4.72 1.86
CA SER A 13 -25.46 3.99 2.89
C SER A 13 -24.77 4.04 4.26
N THR A 14 -24.80 5.21 4.88
CA THR A 14 -24.12 5.53 6.14
C THR A 14 -24.60 4.75 7.36
N GLU A 15 -25.72 4.03 7.28
CA GLU A 15 -26.25 3.27 8.41
C GLU A 15 -25.69 1.83 8.48
N PHE A 16 -25.49 1.17 7.33
CA PHE A 16 -25.06 -0.24 7.28
C PHE A 16 -23.56 -0.43 7.41
N VAL A 17 -22.76 0.56 7.03
CA VAL A 17 -21.31 0.51 7.11
C VAL A 17 -20.81 1.48 8.16
N GLY A 18 -20.14 0.96 9.16
CA GLY A 18 -19.49 1.75 10.22
C GLY A 18 -17.99 1.55 10.22
N TYR A 19 -17.26 2.43 10.87
CA TYR A 19 -15.84 2.25 11.06
C TYR A 19 -15.39 2.63 12.47
N GLN A 20 -14.29 2.02 12.88
CA GLN A 20 -13.65 2.32 14.16
C GLN A 20 -12.12 2.28 14.03
N VAL A 21 -11.51 3.37 14.44
CA VAL A 21 -10.06 3.51 14.56
C VAL A 21 -9.72 4.03 15.95
N ARG A 22 -8.44 4.09 16.31
CA ARG A 22 -7.97 4.36 17.68
C ARG A 22 -8.70 5.50 18.39
N PHE A 23 -9.05 6.60 17.72
CA PHE A 23 -9.65 7.77 18.33
C PHE A 23 -11.00 8.17 17.70
N THR A 24 -11.52 7.40 16.76
CA THR A 24 -12.75 7.72 16.06
C THR A 24 -13.60 6.47 15.93
N ARG A 25 -14.86 6.59 16.32
CA ARG A 25 -15.85 5.52 16.17
C ARG A 25 -17.11 6.09 15.49
N ARG A 26 -17.50 5.48 14.37
CA ARG A 26 -18.78 5.72 13.71
C ARG A 26 -19.45 4.38 13.42
N VAL A 27 -20.12 3.87 14.43
CA VAL A 27 -20.83 2.59 14.42
C VAL A 27 -22.17 2.81 15.08
N SER A 28 -23.25 2.31 14.49
CA SER A 28 -24.62 2.37 14.98
C SER A 28 -25.19 0.96 15.22
N ARG A 29 -26.41 0.88 15.75
CA ARG A 29 -27.12 -0.42 15.85
C ARG A 29 -27.48 -1.01 14.49
N ALA A 30 -27.59 -0.19 13.45
CA ALA A 30 -27.85 -0.60 12.08
C ALA A 30 -26.59 -1.07 11.33
N THR A 31 -25.40 -0.87 11.89
CA THR A 31 -24.15 -1.25 11.24
C THR A 31 -24.08 -2.78 11.08
N ARG A 32 -23.92 -3.22 9.84
CA ARG A 32 -23.73 -4.63 9.46
C ARG A 32 -22.29 -4.93 9.06
N ILE A 33 -21.62 -3.95 8.46
CA ILE A 33 -20.20 -4.06 8.10
C ILE A 33 -19.43 -3.05 8.94
N LYS A 34 -18.51 -3.53 9.75
CA LYS A 34 -17.63 -2.71 10.57
C LYS A 34 -16.20 -2.79 10.07
N VAL A 35 -15.69 -1.68 9.55
CA VAL A 35 -14.28 -1.53 9.15
C VAL A 35 -13.48 -1.04 10.36
N MET A 36 -12.41 -1.71 10.69
CA MET A 36 -11.57 -1.33 11.83
C MET A 36 -10.10 -1.65 11.58
N THR A 37 -9.22 -1.00 12.34
CA THR A 37 -7.81 -1.35 12.35
C THR A 37 -7.58 -2.65 13.15
N ASP A 38 -6.51 -3.36 12.81
CA ASP A 38 -6.06 -4.56 13.52
C ASP A 38 -5.94 -4.36 15.04
N GLY A 39 -5.40 -3.21 15.46
CA GLY A 39 -5.30 -2.86 16.88
C GLY A 39 -6.64 -2.66 17.57
N VAL A 40 -7.69 -2.23 16.86
CA VAL A 40 -9.05 -2.15 17.42
C VAL A 40 -9.64 -3.54 17.63
N LEU A 41 -9.47 -4.46 16.66
CA LEU A 41 -9.92 -5.84 16.81
C LEU A 41 -9.22 -6.54 17.97
N LEU A 42 -7.90 -6.30 18.14
CA LEU A 42 -7.15 -6.81 19.31
C LEU A 42 -7.69 -6.26 20.63
N SER A 43 -8.08 -4.99 20.67
CA SER A 43 -8.71 -4.39 21.85
C SER A 43 -10.08 -5.00 22.14
N GLU A 44 -10.85 -5.36 21.13
CA GLU A 44 -12.14 -6.04 21.31
C GLU A 44 -11.96 -7.45 21.87
N LEU A 45 -10.95 -8.20 21.43
CA LEU A 45 -10.62 -9.53 21.96
C LEU A 45 -10.36 -9.53 23.48
N ALA A 46 -9.92 -8.41 24.05
CA ALA A 46 -9.73 -8.31 25.50
C ALA A 46 -11.05 -8.40 26.29
N HIS A 47 -12.18 -8.05 25.65
CA HIS A 47 -13.50 -7.99 26.29
C HIS A 47 -14.48 -9.05 25.73
N ASP A 48 -14.28 -9.46 24.49
CA ASP A 48 -15.09 -10.44 23.76
C ASP A 48 -14.15 -11.44 23.10
N ARG A 49 -13.73 -12.44 23.86
CA ARG A 49 -12.75 -13.45 23.42
C ARG A 49 -13.27 -14.31 22.27
N ASP A 50 -14.54 -14.53 22.21
CA ASP A 50 -15.13 -15.36 21.16
C ASP A 50 -15.68 -14.55 20.00
N LEU A 51 -15.53 -13.20 20.03
CA LEU A 51 -15.98 -12.30 18.97
C LEU A 51 -17.44 -12.54 18.57
N GLU A 52 -18.32 -12.78 19.56
CA GLU A 52 -19.71 -13.21 19.38
C GLU A 52 -20.54 -12.25 18.52
N ARG A 53 -20.10 -10.98 18.43
CA ARG A 53 -20.76 -9.94 17.61
C ARG A 53 -20.57 -10.10 16.11
N TYR A 54 -19.66 -10.99 15.69
CA TYR A 54 -19.27 -11.16 14.30
C TYR A 54 -19.60 -12.59 13.83
N ASP A 55 -20.22 -12.69 12.68
CA ASP A 55 -20.41 -13.94 11.94
C ASP A 55 -19.32 -14.17 10.90
N THR A 56 -18.68 -13.08 10.47
CA THR A 56 -17.64 -13.09 9.45
C THR A 56 -16.54 -12.08 9.81
N ILE A 57 -15.29 -12.49 9.71
CA ILE A 57 -14.10 -11.64 9.91
C ILE A 57 -13.28 -11.66 8.64
N ILE A 58 -12.94 -10.48 8.13
CA ILE A 58 -12.09 -10.31 6.96
C ILE A 58 -10.77 -9.70 7.41
N ILE A 59 -9.68 -10.40 7.22
CA ILE A 59 -8.32 -9.88 7.40
C ILE A 59 -7.80 -9.46 6.03
N ASP A 60 -7.77 -8.16 5.81
CA ASP A 60 -7.34 -7.57 4.54
C ASP A 60 -5.83 -7.32 4.54
N GLU A 61 -5.20 -7.40 3.36
CA GLU A 61 -3.76 -7.17 3.14
C GLU A 61 -2.87 -8.02 4.09
N ALA A 62 -3.25 -9.28 4.31
CA ALA A 62 -2.53 -10.16 5.25
C ALA A 62 -1.05 -10.35 4.92
N HIS A 63 -0.64 -10.08 3.68
CA HIS A 63 0.76 -10.11 3.25
C HIS A 63 1.62 -8.99 3.88
N GLU A 64 1.02 -7.94 4.42
CA GLU A 64 1.77 -6.92 5.19
C GLU A 64 2.41 -7.52 6.47
N ARG A 65 1.90 -8.66 6.95
CA ARG A 65 2.50 -9.43 8.05
C ARG A 65 2.86 -8.57 9.26
N SER A 66 2.00 -7.60 9.66
CA SER A 66 2.20 -6.87 10.92
C SER A 66 2.12 -7.83 12.12
N LEU A 67 2.78 -7.51 13.24
CA LEU A 67 2.70 -8.33 14.46
C LEU A 67 1.25 -8.57 14.88
N ASN A 68 0.40 -7.56 14.73
CA ASN A 68 -1.02 -7.66 15.03
C ASN A 68 -1.74 -8.63 14.10
N ILE A 69 -1.47 -8.58 12.79
CA ILE A 69 -2.05 -9.50 11.80
C ILE A 69 -1.61 -10.93 12.10
N ASP A 70 -0.33 -11.17 12.36
CA ASP A 70 0.17 -12.50 12.66
C ASP A 70 -0.46 -13.07 13.95
N PHE A 71 -0.61 -12.24 14.97
CA PHE A 71 -1.31 -12.64 16.20
C PHE A 71 -2.79 -12.96 15.91
N LEU A 72 -3.49 -12.10 15.17
CA LEU A 72 -4.89 -12.30 14.80
C LEU A 72 -5.09 -13.59 14.02
N LEU A 73 -4.24 -13.89 13.04
CA LEU A 73 -4.31 -15.13 12.26
C LEU A 73 -4.17 -16.37 13.17
N GLY A 74 -3.20 -16.34 14.09
CA GLY A 74 -3.03 -17.42 15.06
C GLY A 74 -4.22 -17.56 16.01
N TYR A 75 -4.77 -16.44 16.48
CA TYR A 75 -5.95 -16.43 17.35
C TYR A 75 -7.19 -16.94 16.64
N LEU A 76 -7.46 -16.44 15.42
CA LEU A 76 -8.63 -16.86 14.63
C LEU A 76 -8.59 -18.35 14.31
N LYS A 77 -7.41 -18.91 14.03
CA LYS A 77 -7.27 -20.36 13.87
C LYS A 77 -7.77 -21.14 15.10
N GLN A 78 -7.39 -20.69 16.30
CA GLN A 78 -7.85 -21.32 17.55
C GLN A 78 -9.35 -21.05 17.79
N LEU A 79 -9.84 -19.87 17.43
CA LEU A 79 -11.23 -19.50 17.60
C LEU A 79 -12.16 -20.33 16.71
N LEU A 80 -11.78 -20.65 15.48
CA LEU A 80 -12.55 -21.50 14.56
C LEU A 80 -12.81 -22.91 15.13
N ALA A 81 -11.93 -23.43 15.98
CA ALA A 81 -12.17 -24.70 16.67
C ALA A 81 -13.29 -24.61 17.72
N ARG A 82 -13.52 -23.42 18.29
CA ARG A 82 -14.57 -23.17 19.28
C ARG A 82 -15.85 -22.61 18.65
N ARG A 83 -15.70 -21.92 17.51
CA ARG A 83 -16.78 -21.28 16.76
C ARG A 83 -16.79 -21.73 15.31
N PRO A 84 -17.23 -22.95 15.02
CA PRO A 84 -17.24 -23.49 13.65
C PRO A 84 -18.18 -22.77 12.69
N GLU A 85 -19.14 -21.99 13.21
CA GLU A 85 -20.04 -21.13 12.42
C GLU A 85 -19.37 -19.82 11.95
N LEU A 86 -18.29 -19.39 12.62
CA LEU A 86 -17.56 -18.18 12.25
C LEU A 86 -16.87 -18.35 10.89
N ARG A 87 -16.99 -17.38 10.02
CA ARG A 87 -16.31 -17.36 8.74
C ARG A 87 -15.10 -16.44 8.81
N VAL A 88 -13.97 -16.90 8.33
CA VAL A 88 -12.74 -16.11 8.24
C VAL A 88 -12.32 -16.04 6.77
N ILE A 89 -12.16 -14.81 6.27
CA ILE A 89 -11.65 -14.53 4.92
C ILE A 89 -10.32 -13.81 5.08
N VAL A 90 -9.28 -14.32 4.43
CA VAL A 90 -7.96 -13.70 4.41
C VAL A 90 -7.67 -13.25 2.99
N THR A 91 -7.47 -11.95 2.78
CA THR A 91 -7.06 -11.44 1.47
C THR A 91 -5.56 -11.17 1.44
N SER A 92 -4.95 -11.41 0.30
CA SER A 92 -3.52 -11.20 0.09
C SER A 92 -3.25 -10.85 -1.37
N ALA A 93 -2.40 -9.87 -1.61
CA ALA A 93 -1.98 -9.48 -2.97
C ALA A 93 -0.75 -10.26 -3.47
N THR A 94 -0.17 -11.16 -2.67
CA THR A 94 1.05 -11.90 -3.00
C THR A 94 0.82 -13.41 -3.06
N ILE A 95 1.80 -14.11 -3.64
CA ILE A 95 1.81 -15.56 -3.93
C ILE A 95 1.78 -16.44 -2.64
N ASP A 96 1.87 -15.87 -1.46
CA ASP A 96 1.94 -16.62 -0.17
C ASP A 96 0.57 -17.21 0.28
N THR A 97 -0.40 -17.27 -0.63
CA THR A 97 -1.75 -17.78 -0.36
C THR A 97 -1.74 -19.24 0.10
N ALA A 98 -0.83 -20.05 -0.41
CA ALA A 98 -0.69 -21.46 -0.01
C ALA A 98 -0.32 -21.60 1.48
N ARG A 99 0.50 -20.71 2.03
CA ARG A 99 0.86 -20.72 3.46
C ARG A 99 -0.32 -20.33 4.34
N PHE A 100 -1.13 -19.37 3.90
CA PHE A 100 -2.35 -19.02 4.63
C PHE A 100 -3.37 -20.17 4.57
N ALA A 101 -3.54 -20.80 3.41
CA ALA A 101 -4.42 -21.97 3.28
C ALA A 101 -4.00 -23.12 4.21
N ALA A 102 -2.73 -23.50 4.19
CA ALA A 102 -2.18 -24.54 5.08
C ALA A 102 -2.32 -24.15 6.56
N HIS A 103 -2.15 -22.86 6.91
CA HIS A 103 -2.34 -22.39 8.27
C HIS A 103 -3.78 -22.64 8.77
N PHE A 104 -4.78 -22.52 7.91
CA PHE A 104 -6.20 -22.73 8.23
C PHE A 104 -6.72 -24.13 7.83
N GLY A 105 -5.86 -25.15 7.79
CA GLY A 105 -6.26 -26.53 7.51
C GLY A 105 -6.67 -26.76 6.05
N ASP A 106 -5.84 -26.28 5.14
CA ASP A 106 -6.02 -26.36 3.69
C ASP A 106 -7.30 -25.65 3.22
N ALA A 107 -7.54 -24.47 3.79
CA ALA A 107 -8.66 -23.62 3.39
C ALA A 107 -8.68 -23.36 1.88
N PRO A 108 -9.86 -23.29 1.24
CA PRO A 108 -9.95 -23.06 -0.20
C PRO A 108 -9.36 -21.70 -0.58
N ILE A 109 -8.60 -21.69 -1.67
CA ILE A 109 -8.02 -20.48 -2.28
C ILE A 109 -8.93 -20.05 -3.42
N VAL A 110 -9.38 -18.79 -3.38
CA VAL A 110 -10.11 -18.16 -4.48
C VAL A 110 -9.22 -17.11 -5.11
N GLU A 111 -8.78 -17.39 -6.32
CA GLU A 111 -8.01 -16.43 -7.10
C GLU A 111 -8.95 -15.53 -7.91
N VAL A 112 -8.83 -14.23 -7.65
CA VAL A 112 -9.56 -13.20 -8.41
C VAL A 112 -8.55 -12.48 -9.28
N SER A 113 -8.46 -12.86 -10.54
CA SER A 113 -7.71 -12.09 -11.53
C SER A 113 -8.53 -10.85 -11.89
N GLY A 114 -8.15 -9.71 -11.34
CA GLY A 114 -8.63 -8.43 -11.87
C GLY A 114 -8.16 -8.32 -13.33
N ARG A 115 -9.02 -7.89 -14.26
CA ARG A 115 -8.59 -7.55 -15.61
C ARG A 115 -7.68 -6.32 -15.52
N THR A 116 -6.39 -6.57 -15.38
CA THR A 116 -5.38 -5.52 -15.49
C THR A 116 -5.00 -5.36 -16.96
N HIS A 117 -4.93 -4.13 -17.39
CA HIS A 117 -4.39 -3.84 -18.73
C HIS A 117 -2.87 -4.01 -18.72
N PRO A 118 -2.24 -4.25 -19.89
CA PRO A 118 -0.79 -4.34 -19.99
C PRO A 118 -0.11 -3.08 -19.45
N VAL A 119 0.98 -3.28 -18.72
CA VAL A 119 1.85 -2.21 -18.23
C VAL A 119 3.20 -2.36 -18.89
N GLU A 120 3.61 -1.35 -19.64
CA GLU A 120 4.95 -1.24 -20.20
C GLU A 120 5.92 -0.81 -19.10
N ILE A 121 6.97 -1.58 -18.86
CA ILE A 121 8.03 -1.23 -17.91
C ILE A 121 9.17 -0.57 -18.67
N ARG A 122 9.55 0.63 -18.25
CA ARG A 122 10.70 1.36 -18.78
C ARG A 122 11.71 1.57 -17.67
N TYR A 123 12.97 1.23 -17.92
CA TYR A 123 14.07 1.50 -17.01
C TYR A 123 14.81 2.77 -17.43
N ARG A 124 15.00 3.69 -16.50
CA ARG A 124 15.69 4.97 -16.66
C ARG A 124 16.58 5.18 -15.44
N PRO A 125 17.69 4.44 -15.32
CA PRO A 125 18.57 4.56 -14.16
C PRO A 125 19.10 5.98 -14.04
N VAL A 126 19.04 6.50 -12.82
CA VAL A 126 19.68 7.79 -12.46
C VAL A 126 21.18 7.55 -12.43
N GLY A 127 21.95 8.38 -13.09
CA GLY A 127 23.42 8.33 -13.05
C GLY A 127 23.96 8.65 -11.65
N GLU A 128 25.21 8.27 -11.38
CA GLU A 128 25.81 8.51 -10.06
C GLU A 128 25.92 10.02 -9.70
N ASP A 129 26.07 10.87 -10.71
CA ASP A 129 26.17 12.32 -10.57
C ASP A 129 24.82 13.05 -10.80
N ASP A 130 23.74 12.33 -11.15
CA ASP A 130 22.45 12.91 -11.44
C ASP A 130 21.57 12.99 -10.20
N ASP A 131 20.72 14.02 -10.13
CA ASP A 131 19.75 14.18 -9.05
C ASP A 131 18.47 13.36 -9.35
N GLU A 132 18.01 12.58 -8.38
CA GLU A 132 16.74 11.83 -8.46
C GLU A 132 15.56 12.76 -8.76
N VAL A 133 15.57 13.98 -8.23
CA VAL A 133 14.51 14.97 -8.44
C VAL A 133 14.48 15.44 -9.90
N ASP A 134 15.63 15.67 -10.51
CA ASP A 134 15.74 16.04 -11.91
C ASP A 134 15.30 14.88 -12.82
N ALA A 135 15.65 13.65 -12.48
CA ALA A 135 15.20 12.46 -13.20
C ALA A 135 13.68 12.28 -13.15
N ILE A 136 13.04 12.58 -12.01
CA ILE A 136 11.58 12.59 -11.87
C ILE A 136 10.96 13.66 -12.77
N ALA A 137 11.49 14.89 -12.75
CA ALA A 137 11.00 15.97 -13.60
C ALA A 137 11.15 15.63 -15.09
N ALA A 138 12.27 15.05 -15.49
CA ALA A 138 12.51 14.58 -16.86
C ALA A 138 11.51 13.50 -17.28
N ALA A 139 11.23 12.51 -16.41
CA ALA A 139 10.25 11.46 -16.67
C ALA A 139 8.82 12.01 -16.79
N VAL A 140 8.43 12.98 -15.95
CA VAL A 140 7.14 13.69 -16.08
C VAL A 140 7.09 14.45 -17.38
N GLY A 141 8.15 15.15 -17.79
CA GLY A 141 8.28 15.85 -19.05
C GLY A 141 8.15 14.91 -20.26
N GLU A 142 8.81 13.73 -20.23
CA GLU A 142 8.66 12.67 -21.24
C GLU A 142 7.20 12.26 -21.41
N LEU A 143 6.52 11.96 -20.28
CA LEU A 143 5.10 11.57 -20.30
C LEU A 143 4.20 12.71 -20.80
N ALA A 144 4.50 13.95 -20.44
CA ALA A 144 3.74 15.10 -20.92
C ALA A 144 3.86 15.29 -22.45
N ALA A 145 5.05 15.06 -22.99
CA ALA A 145 5.32 15.21 -24.43
C ALA A 145 4.78 14.04 -25.26
N THR A 146 4.74 12.82 -24.69
CA THR A 146 4.41 11.59 -25.44
C THR A 146 2.97 11.13 -25.26
N THR A 147 2.21 11.71 -24.32
CA THR A 147 0.85 11.27 -23.99
C THR A 147 -0.11 12.44 -23.83
N SER A 148 -1.37 12.23 -24.20
CA SER A 148 -2.40 13.28 -24.17
C SER A 148 -3.34 13.23 -22.95
N SER A 149 -3.36 12.14 -22.20
CA SER A 149 -4.30 11.94 -21.08
C SER A 149 -3.79 10.94 -20.06
N GLY A 150 -4.38 10.97 -18.88
CA GLY A 150 -4.05 10.09 -17.75
C GLY A 150 -3.11 10.75 -16.74
N ASP A 151 -3.30 10.40 -15.48
CA ASP A 151 -2.54 10.94 -14.35
C ASP A 151 -1.27 10.13 -14.10
N VAL A 152 -0.30 10.77 -13.45
CA VAL A 152 0.98 10.22 -13.08
C VAL A 152 1.04 10.02 -11.56
N LEU A 153 1.45 8.84 -11.11
CA LEU A 153 1.76 8.56 -9.71
C LEU A 153 3.27 8.37 -9.57
N VAL A 154 3.88 9.17 -8.72
CA VAL A 154 5.33 9.12 -8.44
C VAL A 154 5.52 8.55 -7.03
N PHE A 155 6.31 7.50 -6.90
CA PHE A 155 6.68 6.92 -5.62
C PHE A 155 8.02 7.46 -5.13
N LEU A 156 7.99 8.04 -3.93
CA LEU A 156 9.11 8.70 -3.27
C LEU A 156 9.31 8.17 -1.85
N SER A 157 10.51 8.36 -1.30
CA SER A 157 10.88 7.82 0.00
C SER A 157 10.27 8.60 1.19
N GLY A 158 9.97 9.89 1.05
CA GLY A 158 9.45 10.71 2.17
C GLY A 158 8.96 12.09 1.80
N GLU A 159 8.60 12.86 2.82
CA GLU A 159 7.99 14.20 2.68
C GLU A 159 8.92 15.24 2.07
N ARG A 160 10.24 15.15 2.38
CA ARG A 160 11.23 16.08 1.84
C ARG A 160 11.35 15.87 0.34
N GLU A 161 11.57 14.63 -0.06
CA GLU A 161 11.71 14.22 -1.46
C GLU A 161 10.43 14.56 -2.26
N ILE A 162 9.26 14.48 -1.63
CA ILE A 162 7.98 14.91 -2.24
C ILE A 162 7.96 16.43 -2.49
N ARG A 163 8.47 17.26 -1.56
CA ARG A 163 8.50 18.70 -1.74
C ARG A 163 9.50 19.09 -2.84
N ASP A 164 10.70 18.54 -2.76
CA ASP A 164 11.75 18.82 -3.74
C ASP A 164 11.29 18.44 -5.16
N ALA A 165 10.64 17.26 -5.32
CA ALA A 165 10.05 16.83 -6.57
C ALA A 165 8.86 17.71 -7.01
N ALA A 166 8.04 18.21 -6.07
CA ALA A 166 6.94 19.11 -6.40
C ALA A 166 7.44 20.43 -6.99
N ASP A 167 8.52 20.98 -6.44
CA ASP A 167 9.14 22.19 -6.93
C ASP A 167 9.75 21.98 -8.32
N ALA A 168 10.46 20.87 -8.56
CA ALA A 168 11.05 20.54 -9.84
C ALA A 168 9.99 20.30 -10.93
N VAL A 169 8.93 19.53 -10.63
CA VAL A 169 7.80 19.33 -11.55
C VAL A 169 7.07 20.66 -11.82
N GLY A 170 6.90 21.50 -10.80
CA GLY A 170 6.32 22.84 -10.93
C GLY A 170 7.12 23.75 -11.85
N ALA A 171 8.46 23.64 -11.84
CA ALA A 171 9.35 24.40 -12.72
C ALA A 171 9.17 24.07 -14.21
N LEU A 172 8.61 22.92 -14.56
CA LEU A 172 8.30 22.55 -15.94
C LEU A 172 7.15 23.38 -16.53
N LYS A 173 6.35 24.06 -15.71
CA LYS A 173 5.24 24.94 -16.13
C LYS A 173 4.28 24.27 -17.12
N LEU A 174 3.96 23.00 -16.92
CA LEU A 174 3.07 22.22 -17.78
C LEU A 174 1.64 22.77 -17.71
N ALA A 175 1.13 23.27 -18.83
CA ALA A 175 -0.21 23.85 -18.89
C ALA A 175 -1.29 22.77 -18.64
N GLY A 176 -2.22 23.04 -17.71
CA GLY A 176 -3.30 22.11 -17.36
C GLY A 176 -2.87 20.94 -16.48
N TRP A 177 -1.68 20.97 -15.87
CA TRP A 177 -1.23 19.97 -14.93
C TRP A 177 -1.28 20.50 -13.49
N GLU A 178 -1.67 19.63 -12.56
CA GLU A 178 -1.70 19.89 -11.12
C GLU A 178 -0.77 18.90 -10.41
N THR A 179 0.03 19.38 -9.47
CA THR A 179 0.86 18.52 -8.60
C THR A 179 0.20 18.41 -7.25
N VAL A 180 -0.01 17.18 -6.76
CA VAL A 180 -0.68 16.89 -5.49
C VAL A 180 0.17 15.95 -4.64
N PRO A 181 0.60 16.37 -3.43
CA PRO A 181 1.31 15.48 -2.51
C PRO A 181 0.36 14.48 -1.82
N LEU A 182 0.87 13.28 -1.51
CA LEU A 182 0.13 12.25 -0.81
C LEU A 182 1.03 11.45 0.16
N TYR A 183 0.97 11.77 1.44
CA TYR A 183 1.69 11.05 2.50
C TYR A 183 0.88 11.02 3.80
N ALA A 184 1.21 10.11 4.71
CA ALA A 184 0.40 9.78 5.87
C ALA A 184 0.18 10.93 6.87
N ARG A 185 1.09 11.92 6.92
CA ARG A 185 1.01 13.06 7.84
C ARG A 185 0.25 14.28 7.31
N LEU A 186 -0.15 14.24 6.04
CA LEU A 186 -0.99 15.31 5.49
C LEU A 186 -2.31 15.43 6.24
N ALA A 187 -2.84 16.65 6.33
CA ALA A 187 -4.18 16.87 6.84
C ALA A 187 -5.20 16.07 5.99
N ALA A 188 -6.26 15.59 6.64
CA ALA A 188 -7.27 14.76 5.97
C ALA A 188 -7.88 15.44 4.73
N ALA A 189 -8.07 16.76 4.78
CA ALA A 189 -8.57 17.53 3.65
C ALA A 189 -7.63 17.48 2.44
N ASP A 190 -6.32 17.59 2.67
CA ASP A 190 -5.31 17.55 1.61
C ASP A 190 -5.17 16.13 1.04
N GLN A 191 -5.25 15.09 1.87
CA GLN A 191 -5.29 13.71 1.40
C GLN A 191 -6.52 13.45 0.51
N GLN A 192 -7.65 14.11 0.78
CA GLN A 192 -8.86 13.95 -0.03
C GLN A 192 -8.75 14.60 -1.41
N ARG A 193 -7.83 15.53 -1.63
CA ARG A 193 -7.65 16.19 -2.93
C ARG A 193 -7.37 15.20 -4.05
N VAL A 194 -6.63 14.12 -3.79
CA VAL A 194 -6.32 13.11 -4.81
C VAL A 194 -7.56 12.38 -5.35
N PHE A 195 -8.67 12.39 -4.60
CA PHE A 195 -9.94 11.75 -4.99
C PHE A 195 -10.93 12.70 -5.62
N GLN A 196 -10.65 14.01 -5.59
CA GLN A 196 -11.56 15.00 -6.16
C GLN A 196 -11.48 15.01 -7.69
N PRO A 197 -12.62 15.16 -8.38
CA PRO A 197 -12.61 15.37 -9.83
C PRO A 197 -11.75 16.58 -10.20
N HIS A 198 -11.04 16.50 -11.32
CA HIS A 198 -10.23 17.57 -11.86
C HIS A 198 -10.36 17.62 -13.38
N SER A 199 -10.11 18.78 -13.98
CA SER A 199 -10.28 19.01 -15.42
C SER A 199 -9.01 18.83 -16.23
N GLY A 200 -7.85 18.83 -15.61
CA GLY A 200 -6.54 18.68 -16.24
C GLY A 200 -5.93 17.32 -16.00
N ARG A 201 -4.59 17.27 -16.07
CA ARG A 201 -3.81 16.09 -15.68
C ARG A 201 -3.17 16.33 -14.32
N ARG A 202 -2.93 15.26 -13.60
CA ARG A 202 -2.40 15.34 -12.24
C ARG A 202 -1.12 14.51 -12.09
N VAL A 203 -0.14 15.10 -11.40
CA VAL A 203 1.01 14.37 -10.86
C VAL A 203 0.79 14.19 -9.36
N VAL A 204 0.61 12.96 -8.92
CA VAL A 204 0.48 12.62 -7.50
C VAL A 204 1.84 12.16 -7.00
N LEU A 205 2.43 12.92 -6.09
CA LEU A 205 3.72 12.59 -5.47
C LEU A 205 3.45 11.88 -4.14
N ALA A 206 3.73 10.59 -4.06
CA ALA A 206 3.30 9.77 -2.93
C ALA A 206 4.45 8.99 -2.29
N THR A 207 4.31 8.72 -1.00
CA THR A 207 5.08 7.66 -0.34
C THR A 207 4.43 6.29 -0.62
N ASN A 208 4.97 5.23 -0.01
CA ASN A 208 4.41 3.87 -0.09
C ASN A 208 2.94 3.75 0.37
N VAL A 209 2.33 4.81 0.92
CA VAL A 209 0.89 4.84 1.24
C VAL A 209 0.02 4.58 0.00
N ALA A 210 0.47 4.97 -1.19
CA ALA A 210 -0.22 4.72 -2.45
C ALA A 210 0.10 3.34 -3.06
N GLU A 211 0.98 2.56 -2.45
CA GLU A 211 1.36 1.22 -2.93
C GLU A 211 0.26 0.18 -2.64
N THR A 212 -0.26 0.16 -1.42
CA THR A 212 -1.28 -0.79 -0.97
C THR A 212 -2.54 -0.10 -0.46
N SER A 213 -2.40 0.85 0.44
CA SER A 213 -3.48 1.38 1.28
C SER A 213 -4.42 2.35 0.56
N ILE A 214 -4.01 2.97 -0.54
CA ILE A 214 -4.81 3.99 -1.24
C ILE A 214 -4.85 3.69 -2.74
N THR A 215 -6.06 3.64 -3.30
CA THR A 215 -6.26 3.60 -4.75
C THR A 215 -6.52 5.00 -5.26
N VAL A 216 -5.53 5.61 -5.89
CA VAL A 216 -5.67 6.90 -6.56
C VAL A 216 -6.39 6.69 -7.90
N PRO A 217 -7.50 7.40 -8.15
CA PRO A 217 -8.21 7.29 -9.42
C PRO A 217 -7.42 7.97 -10.55
N GLY A 218 -7.67 7.58 -11.80
CA GLY A 218 -7.12 8.26 -12.98
C GLY A 218 -5.70 7.88 -13.38
N ILE A 219 -4.97 7.11 -12.55
CA ILE A 219 -3.56 6.77 -12.78
C ILE A 219 -3.40 5.87 -14.00
N ARG A 220 -2.62 6.34 -14.97
CA ARG A 220 -2.15 5.60 -16.16
C ARG A 220 -0.65 5.49 -16.24
N PHE A 221 0.07 6.29 -15.47
CA PHE A 221 1.53 6.33 -15.47
C PHE A 221 2.07 6.23 -14.06
N VAL A 222 3.15 5.49 -13.89
CA VAL A 222 3.87 5.37 -12.61
C VAL A 222 5.32 5.75 -12.85
N ILE A 223 5.89 6.54 -11.95
CA ILE A 223 7.32 6.77 -11.83
C ILE A 223 7.75 6.23 -10.46
N ASP A 224 8.71 5.31 -10.45
CA ASP A 224 9.16 4.63 -9.24
C ASP A 224 10.65 4.91 -8.98
N ALA A 225 10.95 5.69 -7.96
CA ALA A 225 12.30 5.96 -7.49
C ALA A 225 13.00 4.71 -6.89
N GLY A 226 12.24 3.64 -6.65
CA GLY A 226 12.79 2.36 -6.21
C GLY A 226 13.12 2.27 -4.73
N THR A 227 12.84 3.31 -3.95
CA THR A 227 13.14 3.39 -2.52
C THR A 227 11.89 3.62 -1.67
N ALA A 228 11.95 3.29 -0.40
CA ALA A 228 10.93 3.60 0.60
C ALA A 228 11.53 3.72 2.00
N ARG A 229 10.82 4.44 2.90
CA ARG A 229 11.11 4.38 4.34
C ARG A 229 10.48 3.13 4.92
N ILE A 230 11.30 2.18 5.32
CA ILE A 230 10.87 0.90 5.86
C ILE A 230 11.10 0.90 7.36
N SER A 231 10.06 0.57 8.12
CA SER A 231 10.17 0.45 9.57
C SER A 231 11.05 -0.74 9.95
N ARG A 232 12.13 -0.48 10.69
CA ARG A 232 13.04 -1.47 11.22
C ARG A 232 13.10 -1.36 12.74
N TYR A 233 12.78 -2.44 13.43
CA TYR A 233 12.94 -2.52 14.88
C TYR A 233 14.29 -3.14 15.22
N SER A 234 15.06 -2.47 16.06
CA SER A 234 16.29 -3.01 16.60
C SER A 234 16.04 -3.57 18.01
N ALA A 235 16.02 -4.88 18.14
CA ALA A 235 15.85 -5.54 19.44
C ALA A 235 16.98 -5.20 20.43
N ARG A 236 18.20 -4.90 19.93
CA ARG A 236 19.35 -4.51 20.75
C ARG A 236 19.19 -3.13 21.38
N THR A 237 18.72 -2.16 20.60
CA THR A 237 18.58 -0.76 21.05
C THR A 237 17.15 -0.42 21.47
N LYS A 238 16.19 -1.34 21.27
CA LYS A 238 14.74 -1.15 21.50
C LYS A 238 14.19 0.10 20.78
N VAL A 239 14.80 0.51 19.68
CA VAL A 239 14.44 1.68 18.90
C VAL A 239 13.92 1.26 17.53
N GLN A 240 12.81 1.85 17.14
CA GLN A 240 12.28 1.77 15.79
C GLN A 240 12.94 2.85 14.92
N ARG A 241 13.51 2.45 13.80
CA ARG A 241 14.09 3.35 12.79
C ARG A 241 13.34 3.23 11.49
N LEU A 242 13.39 4.27 10.69
CA LEU A 242 12.78 4.36 9.36
C LEU A 242 13.86 4.67 8.30
N PRO A 243 14.82 3.77 8.08
CA PRO A 243 15.81 3.97 7.02
C PRO A 243 15.14 3.99 5.65
N ILE A 244 15.77 4.72 4.71
CA ILE A 244 15.44 4.63 3.29
C ILE A 244 16.15 3.40 2.75
N GLU A 245 15.41 2.48 2.18
CA GLU A 245 15.94 1.23 1.62
C GLU A 245 15.33 0.96 0.24
N PRO A 246 16.02 0.24 -0.65
CA PRO A 246 15.43 -0.25 -1.88
C PRO A 246 14.20 -1.12 -1.60
N VAL A 247 13.16 -0.94 -2.39
CA VAL A 247 11.95 -1.77 -2.30
C VAL A 247 12.19 -3.15 -2.91
N SER A 248 11.44 -4.16 -2.45
CA SER A 248 11.48 -5.51 -3.02
C SER A 248 10.90 -5.56 -4.44
N ARG A 249 11.16 -6.65 -5.16
CA ARG A 249 10.56 -6.87 -6.49
C ARG A 249 9.04 -6.91 -6.43
N ALA A 250 8.46 -7.53 -5.42
CA ALA A 250 7.01 -7.56 -5.22
C ALA A 250 6.42 -6.15 -5.05
N SER A 251 7.04 -5.31 -4.20
CA SER A 251 6.65 -3.92 -4.01
C SER A 251 6.76 -3.10 -5.30
N ALA A 252 7.88 -3.22 -6.03
CA ALA A 252 8.06 -2.56 -7.32
C ALA A 252 7.00 -2.98 -8.37
N ASN A 253 6.62 -4.25 -8.38
CA ASN A 253 5.55 -4.75 -9.24
C ASN A 253 4.16 -4.25 -8.81
N GLN A 254 3.88 -4.19 -7.51
CA GLN A 254 2.65 -3.59 -6.99
C GLN A 254 2.53 -2.11 -7.37
N ARG A 255 3.63 -1.34 -7.26
CA ARG A 255 3.69 0.06 -7.71
C ARG A 255 3.38 0.17 -9.20
N ALA A 256 4.04 -0.61 -10.04
CA ALA A 256 3.78 -0.65 -11.47
C ALA A 256 2.32 -1.02 -11.78
N GLY A 257 1.73 -1.98 -11.06
CA GLY A 257 0.33 -2.38 -11.22
C GLY A 257 -0.70 -1.28 -10.97
N ARG A 258 -0.29 -0.15 -10.35
CA ARG A 258 -1.21 1.00 -10.14
C ARG A 258 -1.64 1.67 -11.42
N CYS A 259 -0.85 1.65 -12.49
CA CYS A 259 -1.20 2.27 -13.77
C CYS A 259 -1.99 1.36 -14.74
N GLY A 260 -2.06 0.04 -14.51
CA GLY A 260 -2.78 -0.90 -15.37
C GLY A 260 -4.26 -1.13 -15.03
N ARG A 261 -4.88 -0.28 -14.20
CA ARG A 261 -6.25 -0.51 -13.72
C ARG A 261 -7.34 0.00 -14.66
N LEU A 262 -7.10 1.11 -15.33
CA LEU A 262 -8.10 1.80 -16.17
C LEU A 262 -7.84 1.62 -17.67
N GLY A 263 -6.65 1.20 -18.06
CA GLY A 263 -6.22 1.04 -19.44
C GLY A 263 -4.75 0.66 -19.50
N PRO A 264 -4.18 0.47 -20.69
CA PRO A 264 -2.74 0.26 -20.84
C PRO A 264 -1.97 1.40 -20.17
N GLY A 265 -0.94 1.04 -19.39
CA GLY A 265 -0.17 1.97 -18.61
C GLY A 265 1.32 1.87 -18.88
N VAL A 266 2.09 2.84 -18.39
CA VAL A 266 3.54 2.85 -18.43
C VAL A 266 4.09 3.05 -17.01
N ALA A 267 5.04 2.21 -16.60
CA ALA A 267 5.78 2.37 -15.36
C ALA A 267 7.26 2.63 -15.66
N ILE A 268 7.73 3.82 -15.30
CA ILE A 268 9.13 4.23 -15.44
C ILE A 268 9.82 3.95 -14.10
N ARG A 269 10.82 3.08 -14.12
CA ARG A 269 11.68 2.76 -12.97
C ARG A 269 12.97 3.55 -13.07
N LEU A 270 13.25 4.39 -12.07
CA LEU A 270 14.46 5.23 -12.03
C LEU A 270 15.70 4.46 -11.54
N TYR A 271 15.76 3.19 -11.80
CA TYR A 271 16.85 2.27 -11.52
C TYR A 271 16.98 1.25 -12.65
N SER A 272 18.11 0.53 -12.69
CA SER A 272 18.38 -0.42 -13.78
C SER A 272 17.58 -1.72 -13.62
N GLU A 273 17.44 -2.46 -14.72
CA GLU A 273 16.86 -3.81 -14.69
C GLU A 273 17.74 -4.79 -13.90
N GLU A 274 19.07 -4.62 -13.94
CA GLU A 274 20.01 -5.41 -13.14
C GLU A 274 19.77 -5.17 -11.63
N ASP A 275 19.63 -3.91 -11.23
CA ASP A 275 19.30 -3.57 -9.85
C ASP A 275 17.96 -4.19 -9.44
N PHE A 276 16.92 -4.07 -10.27
CA PHE A 276 15.64 -4.72 -10.00
C PHE A 276 15.79 -6.23 -9.80
N ASN A 277 16.52 -6.92 -10.67
CA ASN A 277 16.71 -8.36 -10.61
C ASN A 277 17.53 -8.80 -9.40
N SER A 278 18.44 -7.95 -8.91
CA SER A 278 19.26 -8.21 -7.71
C SER A 278 18.49 -8.07 -6.40
N ARG A 279 17.33 -7.38 -6.42
CA ARG A 279 16.53 -7.12 -5.23
C ARG A 279 15.86 -8.39 -4.70
N PRO A 280 15.64 -8.48 -3.37
CA PRO A 280 14.87 -9.57 -2.78
C PRO A 280 13.45 -9.62 -3.36
N GLU A 281 12.89 -10.80 -3.50
CA GLU A 281 11.53 -10.99 -4.00
C GLU A 281 10.50 -10.32 -3.11
N PHE A 282 10.64 -10.49 -1.78
CA PHE A 282 9.77 -9.87 -0.77
C PHE A 282 10.58 -9.09 0.24
N SER A 283 9.95 -8.09 0.88
CA SER A 283 10.57 -7.35 1.98
C SER A 283 10.70 -8.27 3.21
N THR A 284 11.94 -8.56 3.62
CA THR A 284 12.21 -9.37 4.82
C THR A 284 12.05 -8.53 6.07
N ARG A 285 11.38 -9.06 7.10
CA ARG A 285 11.37 -8.46 8.44
C ARG A 285 12.74 -8.52 9.08
N SER A 286 13.06 -7.51 9.89
CA SER A 286 14.28 -7.48 10.70
C SER A 286 14.41 -8.68 11.67
N GLU A 287 13.32 -9.33 11.99
CA GLU A 287 13.22 -10.47 12.91
C GLU A 287 13.57 -11.81 12.22
N GLU A 288 13.18 -12.01 10.97
CA GLU A 288 13.47 -13.24 10.21
C GLU A 288 14.97 -13.40 9.88
N ARG A 289 15.73 -12.30 9.79
CA ARG A 289 17.19 -12.37 9.59
C ARG A 289 17.95 -12.99 10.77
N ARG A 290 17.40 -13.01 11.97
CA ARG A 290 18.03 -13.64 13.13
C ARG A 290 17.85 -15.15 13.17
N VAL A 291 16.65 -15.65 12.86
CA VAL A 291 16.37 -17.09 12.90
C VAL A 291 17.19 -17.85 11.84
N GLY A 292 17.42 -17.28 10.66
CA GLY A 292 18.22 -17.92 9.61
C GLY A 292 19.73 -17.95 9.86
N LYS A 293 20.27 -17.17 10.80
CA LYS A 293 21.70 -17.19 11.17
C LYS A 293 22.01 -18.12 12.34
N GLU A 294 21.07 -18.34 13.25
CA GLU A 294 21.24 -19.23 14.41
C GLU A 294 21.06 -20.71 14.07
N CYS A 295 20.40 -21.02 12.92
CA CYS A 295 20.27 -22.40 12.43
C CYS A 295 21.45 -22.85 11.54
N ARG A 296 22.52 -22.05 11.37
CA ARG A 296 23.71 -22.39 10.57
C ARG A 296 25.01 -22.40 11.36
N SER A 297 24.95 -22.42 12.69
CA SER A 297 26.11 -22.61 13.56
C SER A 297 26.00 -23.91 14.33
#